data_830d201653f96db8dd31bcfd23e47447
#
_entry.id   830d201653f96db8dd31bcfd23e47447
#
_cell.length_a   1.000
_cell.length_b   1.000
_cell.length_c   1.000
_cell.angle_alpha   90.00
_cell.angle_beta   90.00
_cell.angle_gamma   90.00
#
_symmetry.space_group_name_H-M   'P 1'
#
loop_
_entity.id
_entity.type
_entity.pdbx_description
1 polymer ?
#
loop_
_entity_poly.entity_id
_entity_poly.type
_entity_poly.pdbx_seq_one_letter_code
_entity_poly.pdbx_strand_id
1 'polypeptide(L)'
;MRGEAMADQPVTAVVRRRIKAGSEASFESLMREFMTSVLRQSGHLGINVIRPSADSREYTLLDRFATEEDRRRFTASPEYRNWMSRLREVSEADPEIEEMRGLAFWFTLPGRPPRKVPPRIKMALLTFLGAYPLSISLSKAAHADHKWLATLA
;
A
#
# COMPACT_ATOMS: atom_id res chain seq x y z
N MET A 1 19.01 2.37 -18.75
CA MET A 1 18.65 3.46 -17.84
C MET A 1 17.28 3.38 -17.16
N ARG A 2 16.43 2.38 -17.38
CA ARG A 2 15.16 2.18 -16.63
C ARG A 2 15.27 1.24 -15.41
N GLY A 3 16.35 0.51 -15.28
CA GLY A 3 16.54 -0.47 -14.19
C GLY A 3 17.05 0.15 -12.88
N GLU A 4 17.86 1.18 -12.94
CA GLU A 4 18.48 1.79 -11.75
C GLU A 4 17.48 2.62 -10.91
N ALA A 5 16.56 3.31 -11.54
CA ALA A 5 15.54 4.11 -10.84
C ALA A 5 14.52 3.28 -10.04
N MET A 6 14.40 1.97 -10.30
CA MET A 6 13.51 1.07 -9.54
C MET A 6 14.21 0.41 -8.35
N ALA A 7 15.53 0.33 -8.35
CA ALA A 7 16.30 -0.28 -7.26
C ALA A 7 16.33 0.58 -5.99
N ASP A 8 16.14 1.89 -6.14
CA ASP A 8 16.29 2.89 -5.07
C ASP A 8 14.94 3.37 -4.49
N GLN A 9 13.86 2.64 -4.77
CA GLN A 9 12.54 2.99 -4.22
C GLN A 9 12.25 2.23 -2.93
N PRO A 10 11.61 2.90 -1.94
CA PRO A 10 11.16 2.23 -0.74
C PRO A 10 10.24 1.05 -1.03
N VAL A 11 10.46 -0.04 -0.32
CA VAL A 11 9.69 -1.27 -0.42
C VAL A 11 8.93 -1.49 0.87
N THR A 12 7.65 -1.84 0.77
CA THR A 12 6.83 -2.24 1.90
C THR A 12 6.41 -3.70 1.73
N ALA A 13 6.77 -4.53 2.69
CA ALA A 13 6.25 -5.88 2.79
C ALA A 13 5.00 -5.86 3.68
N VAL A 14 3.89 -6.33 3.15
CA VAL A 14 2.65 -6.56 3.89
C VAL A 14 2.62 -8.03 4.27
N VAL A 15 2.71 -8.30 5.57
CA VAL A 15 2.77 -9.65 6.12
C VAL A 15 1.50 -9.92 6.89
N ARG A 16 0.67 -10.85 6.43
CA ARG A 16 -0.51 -11.31 7.16
C ARG A 16 -0.17 -12.59 7.89
N ARG A 17 -0.50 -12.63 9.16
CA ARG A 17 -0.20 -13.77 10.03
C ARG A 17 -1.37 -14.08 10.95
N ARG A 18 -1.85 -15.31 10.88
CA ARG A 18 -2.90 -15.81 11.76
C ARG A 18 -2.27 -16.45 12.99
N ILE A 19 -2.68 -15.99 14.17
CA ILE A 19 -2.13 -16.42 15.45
C ILE A 19 -3.00 -17.51 16.06
N LYS A 20 -2.36 -18.51 16.71
CA LYS A 20 -3.05 -19.56 17.45
C LYS A 20 -3.92 -18.96 18.54
N ALA A 21 -5.08 -19.55 18.78
CA ALA A 21 -5.97 -19.13 19.85
C ALA A 21 -5.24 -19.19 21.21
N GLY A 22 -5.31 -18.09 21.96
CA GLY A 22 -4.66 -17.96 23.27
C GLY A 22 -3.17 -17.61 23.21
N SER A 23 -2.58 -17.46 21.99
CA SER A 23 -1.18 -17.04 21.82
C SER A 23 -1.01 -15.56 21.46
N GLU A 24 -2.09 -14.79 21.45
CA GLU A 24 -2.10 -13.38 21.04
C GLU A 24 -1.17 -12.52 21.91
N ALA A 25 -1.21 -12.69 23.24
CA ALA A 25 -0.35 -11.95 24.17
C ALA A 25 1.15 -12.32 23.96
N SER A 26 1.45 -13.57 23.69
CA SER A 26 2.80 -14.04 23.41
C SER A 26 3.30 -13.47 22.09
N PHE A 27 2.46 -13.46 21.05
CA PHE A 27 2.77 -12.83 19.76
C PHE A 27 3.05 -11.34 19.93
N GLU A 28 2.20 -10.61 20.63
CA GLU A 28 2.39 -9.17 20.86
C GLU A 28 3.66 -8.86 21.66
N SER A 29 4.04 -9.71 22.59
CA SER A 29 5.31 -9.59 23.31
C SER A 29 6.50 -9.80 22.38
N LEU A 30 6.48 -10.86 21.56
CA LEU A 30 7.48 -11.13 20.54
C LEU A 30 7.61 -9.96 19.55
N MET A 31 6.48 -9.38 19.14
CA MET A 31 6.49 -8.26 18.20
C MET A 31 7.12 -7.00 18.80
N ARG A 32 6.90 -6.70 20.08
CA ARG A 32 7.57 -5.57 20.77
C ARG A 32 9.09 -5.74 20.77
N GLU A 33 9.57 -6.94 21.10
CA GLU A 33 11.01 -7.24 21.07
C GLU A 33 11.57 -7.11 19.64
N PHE A 34 10.88 -7.68 18.67
CA PHE A 34 11.24 -7.62 17.26
C PHE A 34 11.35 -6.19 16.76
N MET A 35 10.33 -5.36 17.02
CA MET A 35 10.32 -3.95 16.62
C MET A 35 11.51 -3.18 17.20
N THR A 36 11.85 -3.43 18.47
CA THR A 36 13.00 -2.79 19.10
C THR A 36 14.33 -3.22 18.46
N SER A 37 14.43 -4.47 18.05
CA SER A 37 15.62 -5.01 17.37
C SER A 37 15.79 -4.45 15.97
N VAL A 38 14.72 -4.45 15.15
CA VAL A 38 14.80 -4.08 13.73
C VAL A 38 15.00 -2.59 13.50
N LEU A 39 14.53 -1.73 14.39
CA LEU A 39 14.74 -0.28 14.31
C LEU A 39 16.23 0.13 14.40
N ARG A 40 17.11 -0.78 14.84
CA ARG A 40 18.55 -0.55 14.90
C ARG A 40 19.27 -0.96 13.60
N GLN A 41 18.57 -1.57 12.65
CA GLN A 41 19.18 -2.06 11.42
C GLN A 41 19.15 -0.99 10.33
N SER A 42 20.29 -0.82 9.66
CA SER A 42 20.40 0.11 8.55
C SER A 42 19.45 -0.27 7.40
N GLY A 43 18.81 0.74 6.82
CA GLY A 43 17.86 0.56 5.71
C GLY A 43 16.45 0.11 6.12
N HIS A 44 16.21 -0.17 7.41
CA HIS A 44 14.87 -0.45 7.91
C HIS A 44 14.17 0.86 8.30
N LEU A 45 13.02 1.15 7.68
CA LEU A 45 12.28 2.41 7.85
C LEU A 45 11.18 2.33 8.92
N GLY A 46 10.92 1.15 9.46
CA GLY A 46 9.94 0.92 10.50
C GLY A 46 8.95 -0.17 10.16
N ILE A 47 8.30 -0.65 11.20
CA ILE A 47 7.25 -1.67 11.13
C ILE A 47 6.01 -1.18 11.88
N ASN A 48 4.84 -1.39 11.29
CA ASN A 48 3.57 -1.13 11.93
C ASN A 48 2.80 -2.45 12.06
N VAL A 49 2.22 -2.67 13.24
CA VAL A 49 1.39 -3.84 13.51
C VAL A 49 -0.06 -3.40 13.62
N ILE A 50 -0.89 -3.89 12.72
CA ILE A 50 -2.33 -3.68 12.72
C ILE A 50 -2.96 -4.88 13.42
N ARG A 51 -3.64 -4.60 14.54
CA ARG A 51 -4.37 -5.62 15.28
C ARG A 51 -5.61 -6.06 14.53
N PRO A 52 -6.01 -7.32 14.66
CA PRO A 52 -7.26 -7.81 14.10
C PRO A 52 -8.49 -7.16 14.78
N SER A 53 -9.63 -7.21 14.10
CA SER A 53 -10.94 -6.97 14.74
C SER A 53 -11.24 -8.05 15.77
N ALA A 54 -12.24 -7.81 16.66
CA ALA A 54 -12.54 -8.68 17.79
C ALA A 54 -12.77 -10.17 17.41
N ASP A 55 -13.27 -10.42 16.21
CA ASP A 55 -13.61 -11.77 15.73
C ASP A 55 -12.50 -12.42 14.88
N SER A 56 -11.35 -11.77 14.75
CA SER A 56 -10.24 -12.23 13.92
C SER A 56 -8.96 -12.36 14.74
N ARG A 57 -8.12 -13.34 14.38
CA ARG A 57 -6.78 -13.51 14.95
C ARG A 57 -5.69 -13.25 13.90
N GLU A 58 -6.05 -12.55 12.82
CA GLU A 58 -5.14 -12.24 11.73
C GLU A 58 -4.54 -10.85 11.91
N TYR A 59 -3.26 -10.82 12.23
CA TYR A 59 -2.46 -9.61 12.32
C TYR A 59 -1.88 -9.24 10.96
N THR A 60 -1.87 -7.94 10.66
CA THR A 60 -1.20 -7.42 9.47
C THR A 60 -0.02 -6.56 9.89
N LEU A 61 1.15 -6.89 9.36
CA LEU A 61 2.38 -6.15 9.58
C LEU A 61 2.74 -5.40 8.31
N LEU A 62 3.10 -4.13 8.44
CA LEU A 62 3.63 -3.30 7.37
C LEU A 62 5.09 -3.04 7.66
N ASP A 63 5.97 -3.77 7.00
CA ASP A 63 7.41 -3.72 7.19
C ASP A 63 8.06 -2.94 6.04
N ARG A 64 8.74 -1.83 6.36
CA ARG A 64 9.23 -0.88 5.37
C ARG A 64 10.75 -0.82 5.33
N PHE A 65 11.27 -0.84 4.10
CA PHE A 65 12.71 -0.77 3.82
C PHE A 65 13.01 0.37 2.86
N ALA A 66 14.20 0.97 3.01
CA ALA A 66 14.66 2.04 2.13
C ALA A 66 14.83 1.54 0.70
N THR A 67 15.35 0.32 0.54
CA THR A 67 15.58 -0.30 -0.77
C THR A 67 15.23 -1.79 -0.73
N GLU A 68 15.08 -2.38 -1.90
CA GLU A 68 14.93 -3.85 -2.04
C GLU A 68 16.18 -4.60 -1.55
N GLU A 69 17.36 -4.01 -1.70
CA GLU A 69 18.62 -4.59 -1.24
C GLU A 69 18.65 -4.67 0.30
N ASP A 70 18.19 -3.62 0.99
CA ASP A 70 18.10 -3.63 2.45
C ASP A 70 17.13 -4.70 2.94
N ARG A 71 15.99 -4.86 2.26
CA ARG A 71 15.03 -5.93 2.56
C ARG A 71 15.66 -7.31 2.42
N ARG A 72 16.35 -7.56 1.30
CA ARG A 72 17.02 -8.85 1.06
C ARG A 72 18.09 -9.13 2.11
N ARG A 73 18.91 -8.14 2.44
CA ARG A 73 19.93 -8.26 3.47
C ARG A 73 19.31 -8.61 4.82
N PHE A 74 18.23 -7.93 5.18
CA PHE A 74 17.50 -8.20 6.41
C PHE A 74 16.93 -9.62 6.45
N THR A 75 16.20 -10.05 5.41
CA THR A 75 15.56 -11.36 5.37
C THR A 75 16.56 -12.52 5.28
N ALA A 76 17.78 -12.27 4.79
CA ALA A 76 18.87 -13.24 4.78
C ALA A 76 19.62 -13.34 6.12
N SER A 77 19.38 -12.43 7.07
CA SER A 77 20.12 -12.36 8.34
C SER A 77 19.79 -13.55 9.25
N PRO A 78 20.76 -13.98 10.09
CA PRO A 78 20.52 -14.99 11.12
C PRO A 78 19.45 -14.54 12.13
N GLU A 79 19.44 -13.27 12.47
CA GLU A 79 18.47 -12.67 13.38
C GLU A 79 17.04 -12.82 12.85
N TYR A 80 16.82 -12.52 11.58
CA TYR A 80 15.50 -12.71 10.95
C TYR A 80 15.05 -14.16 10.99
N ARG A 81 15.94 -15.11 10.70
CA ARG A 81 15.63 -16.55 10.79
C ARG A 81 15.22 -16.96 12.21
N ASN A 82 15.94 -16.47 13.21
CA ASN A 82 15.61 -16.74 14.61
C ASN A 82 14.22 -16.19 14.98
N TRP A 83 13.91 -14.95 14.57
CA TRP A 83 12.59 -14.37 14.76
C TRP A 83 11.49 -15.15 14.07
N MET A 84 11.71 -15.59 12.84
CA MET A 84 10.74 -16.39 12.10
C MET A 84 10.49 -17.74 12.78
N SER A 85 11.51 -18.38 13.35
CA SER A 85 11.35 -19.60 14.14
C SER A 85 10.42 -19.38 15.34
N ARG A 86 10.68 -18.36 16.15
CA ARG A 86 9.86 -18.03 17.34
C ARG A 86 8.42 -17.67 16.96
N LEU A 87 8.23 -16.93 15.87
CA LEU A 87 6.90 -16.55 15.38
C LEU A 87 6.09 -17.73 14.83
N ARG A 88 6.74 -18.77 14.28
CA ARG A 88 6.06 -20.01 13.86
C ARG A 88 5.43 -20.76 15.02
N GLU A 89 6.04 -20.72 16.20
CA GLU A 89 5.51 -21.41 17.38
C GLU A 89 4.13 -20.88 17.79
N VAL A 90 3.89 -19.59 17.63
CA VAL A 90 2.63 -18.89 17.99
C VAL A 90 1.66 -18.71 16.82
N SER A 91 2.06 -19.08 15.60
CA SER A 91 1.26 -18.92 14.38
C SER A 91 0.57 -20.22 13.96
N GLU A 92 -0.62 -20.12 13.36
CA GLU A 92 -1.37 -21.28 12.82
C GLU A 92 -0.74 -21.80 11.53
N ALA A 93 -0.17 -20.90 10.72
CA ALA A 93 0.44 -21.22 9.43
C ALA A 93 1.59 -20.24 9.12
N ASP A 94 2.34 -20.52 8.06
CA ASP A 94 3.31 -19.57 7.52
C ASP A 94 2.60 -18.29 7.06
N PRO A 95 3.27 -17.12 7.15
CA PRO A 95 2.66 -15.85 6.80
C PRO A 95 2.41 -15.74 5.30
N GLU A 96 1.35 -15.05 4.94
CA GLU A 96 1.15 -14.53 3.60
C GLU A 96 1.90 -13.22 3.45
N ILE A 97 2.80 -13.14 2.46
CA ILE A 97 3.64 -11.96 2.24
C ILE A 97 3.33 -11.37 0.87
N GLU A 98 2.98 -10.08 0.85
CA GLU A 98 2.74 -9.30 -0.35
C GLU A 98 3.71 -8.11 -0.39
N GLU A 99 4.41 -7.93 -1.50
CA GLU A 99 5.34 -6.80 -1.67
C GLU A 99 4.67 -5.66 -2.43
N MET A 100 4.79 -4.45 -1.91
CA MET A 100 4.27 -3.24 -2.51
C MET A 100 5.40 -2.23 -2.74
N ARG A 101 5.46 -1.65 -3.93
CA ARG A 101 6.50 -0.69 -4.32
C ARG A 101 5.88 0.64 -4.73
N GLY A 102 6.52 1.73 -4.32
CA GLY A 102 6.16 3.08 -4.72
C GLY A 102 4.73 3.48 -4.32
N LEU A 103 4.07 4.25 -5.17
CA LEU A 103 2.74 4.81 -4.91
C LEU A 103 1.60 3.77 -4.85
N ALA A 104 1.83 2.52 -5.27
CA ALA A 104 0.82 1.46 -5.22
C ALA A 104 0.31 1.23 -3.78
N PHE A 105 1.17 1.44 -2.78
CA PHE A 105 0.83 1.34 -1.36
C PHE A 105 -0.32 2.25 -0.92
N TRP A 106 -0.41 3.46 -1.48
CA TRP A 106 -1.42 4.45 -1.09
C TRP A 106 -2.83 4.15 -1.60
N PHE A 107 -2.93 3.31 -2.65
CA PHE A 107 -4.18 3.02 -3.34
C PHE A 107 -4.70 1.60 -3.14
N THR A 108 -3.96 0.75 -2.41
CA THR A 108 -4.33 -0.65 -2.16
C THR A 108 -4.77 -0.82 -0.72
N LEU A 109 -6.05 -1.09 -0.50
CA LEU A 109 -6.57 -1.45 0.81
C LEU A 109 -6.13 -2.88 1.15
N PRO A 110 -5.61 -3.16 2.36
CA PRO A 110 -5.31 -4.50 2.81
C PRO A 110 -6.53 -5.42 2.65
N GLY A 111 -6.35 -6.58 2.04
CA GLY A 111 -7.41 -7.58 1.87
C GLY A 111 -8.27 -7.45 0.60
N ARG A 112 -8.00 -6.47 -0.29
CA ARG A 112 -8.60 -6.42 -1.62
C ARG A 112 -7.54 -6.65 -2.70
N PRO A 113 -7.80 -7.48 -3.72
CA PRO A 113 -6.88 -7.62 -4.83
C PRO A 113 -6.64 -6.25 -5.46
N PRO A 114 -5.41 -5.96 -5.92
CA PRO A 114 -5.09 -4.68 -6.54
C PRO A 114 -6.07 -4.44 -7.69
N ARG A 115 -6.87 -3.38 -7.57
CA ARG A 115 -7.77 -2.98 -8.64
C ARG A 115 -6.90 -2.65 -9.84
N LYS A 116 -7.05 -3.39 -10.93
CA LYS A 116 -6.34 -3.08 -12.19
C LYS A 116 -6.59 -1.61 -12.49
N VAL A 117 -5.54 -0.81 -12.38
CA VAL A 117 -5.60 0.61 -12.75
C VAL A 117 -5.99 0.65 -14.22
N PRO A 118 -7.12 1.27 -14.59
CA PRO A 118 -7.51 1.33 -15.99
C PRO A 118 -6.41 2.03 -16.79
N PRO A 119 -6.08 1.55 -17.98
CA PRO A 119 -5.02 2.14 -18.78
C PRO A 119 -5.30 3.65 -18.96
N ARG A 120 -4.25 4.46 -18.88
CA ARG A 120 -4.31 5.94 -18.89
C ARG A 120 -5.20 6.49 -20.00
N ILE A 121 -5.26 5.78 -21.13
CA ILE A 121 -6.14 6.09 -22.28
C ILE A 121 -7.62 6.03 -21.88
N LYS A 122 -8.06 5.04 -21.08
CA LYS A 122 -9.46 4.94 -20.65
C LYS A 122 -9.84 6.06 -19.68
N MET A 123 -8.91 6.48 -18.81
CA MET A 123 -9.14 7.62 -17.91
C MET A 123 -9.21 8.94 -18.68
N ALA A 124 -8.31 9.14 -19.65
CA ALA A 124 -8.34 10.32 -20.53
C ALA A 124 -9.63 10.37 -21.35
N LEU A 125 -10.11 9.23 -21.87
CA LEU A 125 -11.34 9.15 -22.66
C LEU A 125 -12.58 9.50 -21.81
N LEU A 126 -12.66 9.00 -20.57
CA LEU A 126 -13.74 9.30 -19.62
C LEU A 126 -13.77 10.78 -19.25
N THR A 127 -12.61 11.39 -19.02
CA THR A 127 -12.50 12.82 -18.74
C THR A 127 -12.93 13.65 -19.95
N PHE A 128 -12.52 13.24 -21.15
CA PHE A 128 -12.88 13.93 -22.39
C PHE A 128 -14.37 13.82 -22.71
N LEU A 129 -14.97 12.62 -22.56
CA LEU A 129 -16.42 12.42 -22.77
C LEU A 129 -17.27 13.16 -21.73
N GLY A 130 -16.79 13.30 -20.48
CA GLY A 130 -17.52 14.01 -19.42
C GLY A 130 -17.42 15.53 -19.54
N ALA A 131 -16.24 16.06 -19.87
CA ALA A 131 -15.99 17.51 -19.92
C ALA A 131 -16.41 18.18 -21.23
N TYR A 132 -16.31 17.44 -22.36
CA TYR A 132 -16.56 18.00 -23.68
C TYR A 132 -18.02 18.46 -23.93
N PRO A 133 -19.06 17.69 -23.59
CA PRO A 133 -20.45 18.16 -23.76
C PRO A 133 -20.78 19.34 -22.88
N LEU A 134 -20.18 19.44 -21.68
CA LEU A 134 -20.41 20.57 -20.78
C LEU A 134 -19.84 21.88 -21.35
N SER A 135 -18.67 21.85 -21.96
CA SER A 135 -18.04 23.03 -22.56
C SER A 135 -18.81 23.54 -23.78
N ILE A 136 -19.37 22.64 -24.60
CA ILE A 136 -20.20 23.00 -25.76
C ILE A 136 -21.52 23.64 -25.29
N SER A 137 -22.14 23.10 -24.25
CA SER A 137 -23.38 23.63 -23.71
C SER A 137 -23.19 25.02 -23.13
N LEU A 138 -22.09 25.26 -22.38
CA LEU A 138 -21.76 26.57 -21.83
C LEU A 138 -21.47 27.63 -22.90
N SER A 139 -20.75 27.24 -23.97
CA SER A 139 -20.44 28.15 -25.08
C SER A 139 -21.67 28.56 -25.86
N LYS A 140 -22.64 27.67 -26.05
CA LYS A 140 -23.93 27.98 -26.68
C LYS A 140 -24.79 28.91 -25.84
N ALA A 141 -24.79 28.71 -24.51
CA ALA A 141 -25.52 29.63 -23.60
C ALA A 141 -24.94 31.04 -23.63
N ALA A 142 -23.60 31.17 -23.59
CA ALA A 142 -22.94 32.48 -23.64
C ALA A 142 -23.16 33.22 -24.97
N HIS A 143 -23.31 32.50 -26.10
CA HIS A 143 -23.64 33.12 -27.37
C HIS A 143 -25.12 33.55 -27.50
N ALA A 144 -26.03 32.91 -26.77
CA ALA A 144 -27.45 33.29 -26.75
C ALA A 144 -27.66 34.62 -26.04
N ASP A 145 -26.93 34.89 -24.97
CA ASP A 145 -27.06 36.13 -24.17
C ASP A 145 -26.57 37.36 -24.92
N HIS A 146 -25.58 37.22 -25.80
CA HIS A 146 -25.11 38.35 -26.62
C HIS A 146 -26.11 38.82 -27.71
N LYS A 147 -27.02 37.99 -28.17
CA LYS A 147 -28.04 38.38 -29.15
C LYS A 147 -29.16 39.20 -28.53
N TRP A 148 -29.45 39.05 -27.25
CA TRP A 148 -30.47 39.81 -26.55
C TRP A 148 -30.07 41.29 -26.36
N LEU A 149 -28.78 41.56 -26.12
CA LEU A 149 -28.28 42.91 -25.92
C LEU A 149 -28.21 43.72 -27.22
N ALA A 150 -28.15 43.06 -28.40
CA ALA A 150 -28.13 43.74 -29.69
C ALA A 150 -29.53 44.13 -30.21
N THR A 151 -30.62 43.69 -29.58
CA THR A 151 -32.02 43.96 -30.00
C THR A 151 -32.64 45.11 -29.20
N LEU A 152 -31.96 45.64 -28.18
CA LEU A 152 -32.42 46.75 -27.33
C LEU A 152 -31.74 48.08 -27.62
N ALA A 153 -30.96 48.20 -28.69
CA ALA A 153 -30.35 49.41 -29.19
C ALA A 153 -31.02 49.77 -30.53
#